data_49ee9a4abf53105261161f5fa59c0c93
#
_entry.id   49ee9a4abf53105261161f5fa59c0c93
#
_cell.length_a   1.000
_cell.length_b   1.000
_cell.length_c   1.000
_cell.angle_alpha   90.00
_cell.angle_beta   90.00
_cell.angle_gamma   90.00
#
_symmetry.space_group_name_H-M   'P 1'
#
loop_
_entity.id
_entity.type
_entity.pdbx_description
1 polymer ?
#
loop_
_entity_poly.entity_id
_entity_poly.type
_entity_poly.pdbx_seq_one_letter_code
_entity_poly.pdbx_strand_id
1 'polypeptide(L)'
;MGFEFIKKLPTPAEIRSQYPLTAELKALKDARDEEIRDVFTGKSNKFLAIIGPCSADNEDAVMDYILRLRKVQDQIKDKVLIIPRVYTNKPRTTGEGYKGMVHQPDPEKKTNMLAGLVAIRKMHIRAIAESGLTCADEMLYPENYRYLSDLLSYVAVGARSVEDQQHRLTVSGMDVPAGMKNPTSGDYSVMLNSIVAAQGEHRFIYRAWEVETSGNPLAHAILRGAVNKHGEAIPNYHYEDLQLVLEKYKQKNLANPAVIVDTNHSNSNKQYEQQVRIATEVLRSRQLNPELHTLVKGLMIESYIEPGNQKIGGCNHIYGKSITDPCLGWEESEKLLYTIAEMC
;
A
#
# COMPACT_ATOMS: atom_id res chain seq x y z
N MET A 1 -11.26 17.44 -30.01
CA MET A 1 -9.78 17.37 -30.06
C MET A 1 -9.31 16.36 -29.02
N GLY A 2 -8.23 15.68 -29.29
CA GLY A 2 -7.67 14.67 -28.40
C GLY A 2 -6.85 15.25 -27.24
N PHE A 3 -5.54 14.98 -27.21
CA PHE A 3 -4.65 15.47 -26.16
C PHE A 3 -4.17 16.89 -26.42
N GLU A 4 -4.10 17.71 -25.36
CA GLU A 4 -3.41 18.99 -25.33
C GLU A 4 -2.15 18.84 -24.44
N PHE A 5 -0.97 19.10 -25.02
CA PHE A 5 0.30 19.03 -24.29
C PHE A 5 0.58 20.34 -23.56
N ILE A 6 0.23 20.40 -22.28
CA ILE A 6 0.32 21.62 -21.46
C ILE A 6 1.78 21.93 -21.09
N LYS A 7 2.52 20.91 -20.60
CA LYS A 7 3.90 21.09 -20.10
C LYS A 7 4.65 19.78 -20.10
N LYS A 8 5.91 19.81 -20.54
CA LYS A 8 6.84 18.69 -20.34
C LYS A 8 7.28 18.64 -18.88
N LEU A 9 7.11 17.50 -18.24
CA LEU A 9 7.58 17.25 -16.86
C LEU A 9 9.02 16.75 -16.89
N PRO A 10 9.82 17.02 -15.84
CA PRO A 10 11.12 16.41 -15.65
C PRO A 10 11.01 14.89 -15.62
N THR A 11 12.01 14.22 -16.12
CA THR A 11 12.12 12.76 -16.03
C THR A 11 12.34 12.32 -14.56
N PRO A 12 12.03 11.07 -14.21
CA PRO A 12 12.38 10.53 -12.89
C PRO A 12 13.88 10.64 -12.55
N ALA A 13 14.77 10.50 -13.54
CA ALA A 13 16.22 10.67 -13.35
C ALA A 13 16.57 12.11 -12.95
N GLU A 14 15.99 13.10 -13.63
CA GLU A 14 16.20 14.52 -13.30
C GLU A 14 15.68 14.86 -11.90
N ILE A 15 14.48 14.38 -11.51
CA ILE A 15 13.93 14.60 -10.16
C ILE A 15 14.79 13.90 -9.09
N ARG A 16 15.27 12.68 -9.34
CA ARG A 16 16.17 11.99 -8.40
C ARG A 16 17.51 12.72 -8.25
N SER A 17 18.05 13.26 -9.33
CA SER A 17 19.28 14.05 -9.28
C SER A 17 19.11 15.35 -8.49
N GLN A 18 17.94 16.00 -8.59
CA GLN A 18 17.64 17.21 -7.83
C GLN A 18 17.37 16.95 -6.35
N TYR A 19 16.78 15.80 -6.03
CA TYR A 19 16.44 15.37 -4.66
C TYR A 19 16.97 13.95 -4.43
N PRO A 20 18.28 13.78 -4.29
CA PRO A 20 18.91 12.47 -4.15
C PRO A 20 18.67 11.88 -2.75
N LEU A 21 18.61 10.55 -2.70
CA LEU A 21 18.75 9.82 -1.45
C LEU A 21 20.23 9.76 -1.09
N THR A 22 20.60 10.18 0.13
CA THR A 22 21.99 10.09 0.58
C THR A 22 22.42 8.62 0.73
N ALA A 23 23.73 8.35 0.74
CA ALA A 23 24.23 6.98 0.90
C ALA A 23 23.78 6.36 2.23
N GLU A 24 23.69 7.14 3.31
CA GLU A 24 23.23 6.71 4.63
C GLU A 24 21.75 6.31 4.60
N LEU A 25 20.89 7.16 4.02
CA LEU A 25 19.46 6.89 3.91
C LEU A 25 19.19 5.70 2.95
N LYS A 26 20.03 5.56 1.91
CA LYS A 26 19.94 4.38 1.03
C LYS A 26 20.30 3.10 1.79
N ALA A 27 21.36 3.09 2.57
CA ALA A 27 21.73 1.93 3.38
C ALA A 27 20.64 1.55 4.39
N LEU A 28 19.99 2.55 5.00
CA LEU A 28 18.86 2.33 5.89
C LEU A 28 17.69 1.72 5.14
N LYS A 29 17.35 2.25 3.97
CA LYS A 29 16.29 1.69 3.12
C LYS A 29 16.60 0.26 2.70
N ASP A 30 17.81 -0.01 2.23
CA ASP A 30 18.21 -1.35 1.78
C ASP A 30 18.09 -2.37 2.95
N ALA A 31 18.46 -1.98 4.17
CA ALA A 31 18.28 -2.83 5.36
C ALA A 31 16.80 -3.09 5.68
N ARG A 32 15.94 -2.08 5.56
CA ARG A 32 14.49 -2.24 5.76
C ARG A 32 13.86 -3.10 4.67
N ASP A 33 14.29 -2.96 3.42
CA ASP A 33 13.82 -3.80 2.31
C ASP A 33 14.14 -5.28 2.56
N GLU A 34 15.34 -5.57 3.09
CA GLU A 34 15.72 -6.94 3.41
C GLU A 34 14.89 -7.50 4.59
N GLU A 35 14.67 -6.72 5.66
CA GLU A 35 13.77 -7.14 6.75
C GLU A 35 12.37 -7.48 6.25
N ILE A 36 11.80 -6.67 5.35
CA ILE A 36 10.47 -6.90 4.77
C ILE A 36 10.50 -8.12 3.83
N ARG A 37 11.52 -8.24 3.00
CA ARG A 37 11.76 -9.41 2.12
C ARG A 37 11.81 -10.71 2.93
N ASP A 38 12.50 -10.72 4.06
CA ASP A 38 12.63 -11.88 4.93
C ASP A 38 11.28 -12.37 5.46
N VAL A 39 10.33 -11.49 5.72
CA VAL A 39 8.96 -11.88 6.07
C VAL A 39 8.27 -12.60 4.92
N PHE A 40 8.36 -12.06 3.69
CA PHE A 40 7.72 -12.68 2.52
C PHE A 40 8.37 -14.02 2.15
N THR A 41 9.68 -14.14 2.28
CA THR A 41 10.42 -15.37 1.95
C THR A 41 10.38 -16.42 3.08
N GLY A 42 9.77 -16.12 4.22
CA GLY A 42 9.67 -17.03 5.36
C GLY A 42 10.95 -17.18 6.20
N LYS A 43 11.97 -16.33 5.97
CA LYS A 43 13.17 -16.28 6.81
C LYS A 43 12.91 -15.55 8.14
N SER A 44 11.87 -14.73 8.20
CA SER A 44 11.41 -14.04 9.40
C SER A 44 9.95 -14.37 9.68
N ASN A 45 9.63 -14.61 10.96
CA ASN A 45 8.26 -14.83 11.43
C ASN A 45 7.57 -13.53 11.86
N LYS A 46 8.18 -12.35 11.66
CA LYS A 46 7.57 -11.08 11.98
C LYS A 46 6.32 -10.87 11.13
N PHE A 47 5.39 -10.11 11.68
CA PHE A 47 4.13 -9.76 11.03
C PHE A 47 4.18 -8.34 10.47
N LEU A 48 3.57 -8.08 9.33
CA LEU A 48 3.57 -6.75 8.70
C LEU A 48 2.32 -5.96 9.10
N ALA A 49 2.50 -4.74 9.58
CA ALA A 49 1.44 -3.76 9.77
C ALA A 49 1.63 -2.61 8.76
N ILE A 50 0.90 -2.65 7.64
CA ILE A 50 0.90 -1.58 6.63
C ILE A 50 -0.20 -0.61 7.04
N ILE A 51 0.16 0.50 7.70
CA ILE A 51 -0.80 1.36 8.40
C ILE A 51 -0.58 2.83 8.10
N GLY A 52 -1.65 3.56 7.80
CA GLY A 52 -1.60 5.00 7.55
C GLY A 52 -2.85 5.55 6.87
N PRO A 53 -2.88 6.84 6.54
CA PRO A 53 -4.05 7.52 6.01
C PRO A 53 -4.53 6.90 4.68
N CYS A 54 -5.83 7.03 4.42
CA CYS A 54 -6.43 6.59 3.16
C CYS A 54 -5.74 7.25 1.95
N SER A 55 -5.39 8.53 2.08
CA SER A 55 -4.52 9.26 1.14
C SER A 55 -3.70 10.30 1.89
N ALA A 56 -2.44 10.49 1.47
CA ALA A 56 -1.63 11.59 1.94
C ALA A 56 -2.19 12.90 1.39
N ASP A 57 -2.38 13.88 2.28
CA ASP A 57 -2.99 15.18 1.97
C ASP A 57 -2.20 16.36 2.51
N ASN A 58 -1.51 16.17 3.63
CA ASN A 58 -0.70 17.16 4.32
C ASN A 58 0.61 16.54 4.80
N GLU A 59 1.74 17.04 4.31
CA GLU A 59 3.06 16.48 4.61
C GLU A 59 3.36 16.46 6.11
N ASP A 60 3.08 17.55 6.84
CA ASP A 60 3.40 17.64 8.26
C ASP A 60 2.53 16.71 9.11
N ALA A 61 1.24 16.56 8.77
CA ALA A 61 0.36 15.62 9.45
C ALA A 61 0.77 14.16 9.17
N VAL A 62 1.16 13.84 7.94
CA VAL A 62 1.69 12.52 7.58
C VAL A 62 2.98 12.24 8.36
N MET A 63 3.88 13.22 8.47
CA MET A 63 5.12 13.06 9.23
C MET A 63 4.90 12.91 10.74
N ASP A 64 3.99 13.70 11.34
CA ASP A 64 3.61 13.53 12.75
C ASP A 64 3.09 12.10 12.98
N TYR A 65 2.22 11.61 12.10
CA TYR A 65 1.70 10.25 12.18
C TYR A 65 2.83 9.20 12.08
N ILE A 66 3.75 9.33 11.13
CA ILE A 66 4.90 8.42 10.96
C ILE A 66 5.82 8.41 12.18
N LEU A 67 6.07 9.58 12.78
CA LEU A 67 6.89 9.69 13.99
C LEU A 67 6.24 9.01 15.21
N ARG A 68 4.91 9.04 15.30
CA ARG A 68 4.17 8.25 16.31
C ARG A 68 4.32 6.76 16.04
N LEU A 69 4.18 6.31 14.78
CA LEU A 69 4.41 4.91 14.39
C LEU A 69 5.84 4.46 14.73
N ARG A 70 6.84 5.31 14.57
CA ARG A 70 8.23 4.99 14.93
C ARG A 70 8.37 4.65 16.42
N LYS A 71 7.73 5.40 17.30
CA LYS A 71 7.77 5.15 18.75
C LYS A 71 7.18 3.77 19.10
N VAL A 72 6.09 3.39 18.43
CA VAL A 72 5.48 2.06 18.60
C VAL A 72 6.38 0.98 18.00
N GLN A 73 6.94 1.21 16.80
CA GLN A 73 7.85 0.26 16.14
C GLN A 73 9.02 -0.12 17.04
N ASP A 74 9.61 0.82 17.75
CA ASP A 74 10.75 0.55 18.64
C ASP A 74 10.41 -0.44 19.77
N GLN A 75 9.13 -0.48 20.17
CA GLN A 75 8.65 -1.35 21.26
C GLN A 75 8.23 -2.74 20.76
N ILE A 76 7.77 -2.86 19.51
CA ILE A 76 7.21 -4.11 18.97
C ILE A 76 8.05 -4.72 17.84
N LYS A 77 9.24 -4.18 17.56
CA LYS A 77 10.10 -4.52 16.41
C LYS A 77 10.50 -6.00 16.34
N ASP A 78 10.47 -6.71 17.45
CA ASP A 78 10.84 -8.14 17.49
C ASP A 78 9.73 -9.04 16.90
N LYS A 79 8.49 -8.54 16.88
CA LYS A 79 7.31 -9.27 16.40
C LYS A 79 6.64 -8.67 15.17
N VAL A 80 6.63 -7.34 15.07
CA VAL A 80 5.91 -6.60 14.02
C VAL A 80 6.84 -5.62 13.31
N LEU A 81 6.75 -5.61 11.98
CA LEU A 81 7.34 -4.57 11.15
C LEU A 81 6.25 -3.62 10.66
N ILE A 82 6.34 -2.36 11.09
CA ILE A 82 5.44 -1.30 10.63
C ILE A 82 5.95 -0.74 9.31
N ILE A 83 5.06 -0.65 8.32
CA ILE A 83 5.28 0.02 7.04
C ILE A 83 4.25 1.15 6.96
N PRO A 84 4.66 2.43 7.10
CA PRO A 84 3.75 3.54 6.93
C PRO A 84 3.07 3.51 5.54
N ARG A 85 1.75 3.53 5.52
CA ARG A 85 0.95 3.60 4.32
C ARG A 85 0.79 5.07 3.92
N VAL A 86 1.49 5.49 2.88
CA VAL A 86 1.53 6.87 2.40
C VAL A 86 1.09 6.89 0.94
N TYR A 87 -0.22 6.79 0.72
CA TYR A 87 -0.79 6.75 -0.62
C TYR A 87 -0.86 8.16 -1.21
N THR A 88 -0.03 8.41 -2.21
CA THR A 88 0.13 9.71 -2.87
C THR A 88 -0.81 9.92 -4.06
N ASN A 89 -1.51 8.87 -4.46
CA ASN A 89 -2.54 8.88 -5.49
C ASN A 89 -3.86 8.35 -4.94
N LYS A 90 -4.98 8.88 -5.44
CA LYS A 90 -6.32 8.41 -5.09
C LYS A 90 -7.10 8.06 -6.34
N PRO A 91 -7.42 6.77 -6.57
CA PRO A 91 -8.26 6.37 -7.70
C PRO A 91 -9.68 6.89 -7.52
N ARG A 92 -10.22 7.50 -8.57
CA ARG A 92 -11.59 8.04 -8.60
C ARG A 92 -12.37 7.44 -9.76
N THR A 93 -13.41 6.69 -9.46
CA THR A 93 -14.22 5.99 -10.48
C THR A 93 -14.85 6.95 -11.49
N THR A 94 -15.33 8.12 -11.04
CA THR A 94 -15.91 9.16 -11.89
C THR A 94 -14.91 10.22 -12.34
N GLY A 95 -13.68 10.18 -11.82
CA GLY A 95 -12.66 11.22 -12.07
C GLY A 95 -12.81 12.48 -11.24
N GLU A 96 -13.81 12.57 -10.35
CA GLU A 96 -14.08 13.74 -9.51
C GLU A 96 -13.45 13.62 -8.12
N GLY A 97 -13.22 14.77 -7.46
CA GLY A 97 -12.68 14.88 -6.12
C GLY A 97 -11.16 14.85 -6.04
N TYR A 98 -10.60 14.82 -4.84
CA TYR A 98 -9.16 14.80 -4.59
C TYR A 98 -8.50 13.57 -5.22
N LYS A 99 -7.49 13.80 -6.06
CA LYS A 99 -6.80 12.76 -6.84
C LYS A 99 -5.46 12.33 -6.23
N GLY A 100 -5.13 12.85 -5.07
CA GLY A 100 -3.88 12.58 -4.36
C GLY A 100 -2.84 13.71 -4.50
N MET A 101 -1.82 13.64 -3.65
CA MET A 101 -0.77 14.66 -3.54
C MET A 101 0.02 14.85 -4.85
N VAL A 102 0.17 13.82 -5.67
CA VAL A 102 0.80 13.95 -7.00
C VAL A 102 0.10 14.99 -7.87
N HIS A 103 -1.22 15.06 -7.81
CA HIS A 103 -2.02 16.02 -8.59
C HIS A 103 -2.17 17.36 -7.87
N GLN A 104 -2.39 17.29 -6.56
CA GLN A 104 -2.76 18.42 -5.72
C GLN A 104 -1.99 18.31 -4.39
N PRO A 105 -0.71 18.79 -4.33
CA PRO A 105 0.06 18.81 -3.08
C PRO A 105 -0.58 19.69 -2.01
N ASP A 106 -1.39 20.65 -2.44
CA ASP A 106 -2.32 21.40 -1.62
C ASP A 106 -3.75 21.08 -2.10
N PRO A 107 -4.56 20.36 -1.29
CA PRO A 107 -5.89 19.92 -1.69
C PRO A 107 -6.88 21.04 -2.08
N GLU A 108 -6.64 22.26 -1.60
CA GLU A 108 -7.49 23.42 -1.88
C GLU A 108 -7.10 24.16 -3.18
N LYS A 109 -5.92 23.82 -3.75
CA LYS A 109 -5.43 24.46 -4.97
C LYS A 109 -5.68 23.63 -6.22
N LYS A 110 -5.53 24.29 -7.38
CA LYS A 110 -5.61 23.62 -8.68
C LYS A 110 -4.47 22.64 -8.86
N THR A 111 -4.67 21.64 -9.73
CA THR A 111 -3.67 20.63 -10.11
C THR A 111 -2.34 21.26 -10.51
N ASN A 112 -1.26 20.78 -9.91
CA ASN A 112 0.12 21.11 -10.25
C ASN A 112 1.00 19.85 -10.16
N MET A 113 1.08 19.10 -11.27
CA MET A 113 1.79 17.82 -11.33
C MET A 113 3.28 17.94 -10.98
N LEU A 114 3.96 19.03 -11.40
CA LEU A 114 5.38 19.22 -11.07
C LEU A 114 5.60 19.42 -9.57
N ALA A 115 4.82 20.30 -8.96
CA ALA A 115 4.88 20.50 -7.51
C ALA A 115 4.51 19.22 -6.76
N GLY A 116 3.53 18.45 -7.25
CA GLY A 116 3.14 17.16 -6.68
C GLY A 116 4.27 16.14 -6.72
N LEU A 117 4.94 15.95 -7.86
CA LEU A 117 6.08 15.03 -8.00
C LEU A 117 7.24 15.37 -7.05
N VAL A 118 7.51 16.67 -6.86
CA VAL A 118 8.53 17.13 -5.91
C VAL A 118 8.07 16.90 -4.47
N ALA A 119 6.82 17.20 -4.15
CA ALA A 119 6.27 17.06 -2.80
C ALA A 119 6.30 15.60 -2.33
N ILE A 120 5.80 14.66 -3.14
CA ILE A 120 5.79 13.24 -2.77
C ILE A 120 7.20 12.68 -2.56
N ARG A 121 8.16 13.09 -3.40
CA ARG A 121 9.54 12.64 -3.25
C ARG A 121 10.17 13.18 -1.97
N LYS A 122 10.03 14.49 -1.70
CA LYS A 122 10.52 15.11 -0.47
C LYS A 122 9.93 14.48 0.77
N MET A 123 8.62 14.25 0.79
CA MET A 123 7.92 13.60 1.90
C MET A 123 8.46 12.20 2.19
N HIS A 124 8.68 11.36 1.17
CA HIS A 124 9.25 10.03 1.36
C HIS A 124 10.71 10.07 1.84
N ILE A 125 11.54 10.99 1.32
CA ILE A 125 12.92 11.18 1.83
C ILE A 125 12.88 11.61 3.29
N ARG A 126 12.01 12.56 3.64
CA ARG A 126 11.80 13.04 5.00
C ARG A 126 11.34 11.91 5.94
N ALA A 127 10.42 11.06 5.48
CA ALA A 127 9.96 9.90 6.24
C ALA A 127 11.14 8.98 6.62
N ILE A 128 12.01 8.65 5.68
CA ILE A 128 13.20 7.83 5.95
C ILE A 128 14.15 8.55 6.88
N ALA A 129 14.43 9.83 6.64
CA ALA A 129 15.42 10.61 7.38
C ALA A 129 15.02 10.84 8.85
N GLU A 130 13.75 11.18 9.12
CA GLU A 130 13.29 11.55 10.45
C GLU A 130 12.82 10.35 11.28
N SER A 131 12.30 9.30 10.64
CA SER A 131 11.74 8.14 11.35
C SER A 131 12.55 6.85 11.20
N GLY A 132 13.37 6.73 10.17
CA GLY A 132 13.98 5.47 9.78
C GLY A 132 13.01 4.43 9.23
N LEU A 133 11.74 4.78 9.01
CA LEU A 133 10.74 3.91 8.40
C LEU A 133 10.64 4.20 6.90
N THR A 134 10.50 3.13 6.13
CA THR A 134 10.25 3.18 4.69
C THR A 134 8.78 2.91 4.42
N CYS A 135 8.22 3.54 3.38
CA CYS A 135 6.78 3.62 3.20
C CYS A 135 6.26 2.68 2.10
N ALA A 136 4.93 2.48 2.15
CA ALA A 136 4.13 1.87 1.11
C ALA A 136 3.34 2.93 0.34
N ASP A 137 3.24 2.78 -1.00
CA ASP A 137 2.33 3.58 -1.83
C ASP A 137 1.55 2.69 -2.80
N GLU A 138 0.42 3.20 -3.31
CA GLU A 138 -0.36 2.54 -4.36
C GLU A 138 0.12 3.01 -5.75
N MET A 139 0.53 2.07 -6.58
CA MET A 139 0.86 2.34 -7.97
C MET A 139 -0.44 2.48 -8.78
N LEU A 140 -1.05 3.67 -8.71
CA LEU A 140 -2.21 3.98 -9.55
C LEU A 140 -1.81 4.15 -11.01
N TYR A 141 -0.66 4.79 -11.24
CA TYR A 141 -0.06 4.96 -12.56
C TYR A 141 1.36 4.40 -12.55
N PRO A 142 1.73 3.45 -13.41
CA PRO A 142 3.11 2.95 -13.52
C PRO A 142 4.15 4.06 -13.72
N GLU A 143 3.78 5.14 -14.44
CA GLU A 143 4.66 6.29 -14.63
C GLU A 143 5.01 7.02 -13.33
N ASN A 144 4.08 7.16 -12.39
CA ASN A 144 4.32 7.87 -11.13
C ASN A 144 5.22 7.07 -10.17
N TYR A 145 5.08 5.74 -10.14
CA TYR A 145 5.94 4.86 -9.36
C TYR A 145 7.43 5.14 -9.59
N ARG A 146 7.82 5.44 -10.81
CA ARG A 146 9.21 5.68 -11.21
C ARG A 146 9.89 6.84 -10.48
N TYR A 147 9.13 7.82 -10.02
CA TYR A 147 9.66 8.95 -9.24
C TYR A 147 9.96 8.57 -7.79
N LEU A 148 9.42 7.46 -7.31
CA LEU A 148 9.54 6.95 -5.95
C LEU A 148 10.19 5.57 -5.85
N SER A 149 10.55 4.92 -6.97
CA SER A 149 11.00 3.52 -7.00
C SER A 149 12.26 3.23 -6.18
N ASP A 150 13.06 4.25 -5.86
CA ASP A 150 14.23 4.18 -5.00
C ASP A 150 13.92 4.50 -3.52
N LEU A 151 12.66 4.76 -3.18
CA LEU A 151 12.22 5.18 -1.84
C LEU A 151 11.21 4.23 -1.20
N LEU A 152 10.38 3.56 -2.03
CA LEU A 152 9.32 2.66 -1.54
C LEU A 152 9.88 1.29 -1.18
N SER A 153 9.38 0.71 -0.09
CA SER A 153 9.67 -0.67 0.32
C SER A 153 8.49 -1.62 0.15
N TYR A 154 7.34 -1.09 -0.23
CA TYR A 154 6.15 -1.85 -0.54
C TYR A 154 5.29 -1.10 -1.56
N VAL A 155 4.72 -1.83 -2.50
CA VAL A 155 3.81 -1.27 -3.51
C VAL A 155 2.50 -2.03 -3.51
N ALA A 156 1.37 -1.33 -3.59
CA ALA A 156 0.07 -1.95 -3.82
C ALA A 156 -0.42 -1.66 -5.25
N VAL A 157 -1.00 -2.66 -5.90
CA VAL A 157 -1.78 -2.50 -7.12
C VAL A 157 -3.25 -2.53 -6.78
N GLY A 158 -3.95 -1.45 -7.08
CA GLY A 158 -5.34 -1.25 -6.70
C GLY A 158 -6.31 -2.19 -7.41
N ALA A 159 -7.50 -2.38 -6.81
CA ALA A 159 -8.55 -3.26 -7.31
C ALA A 159 -9.07 -2.91 -8.72
N ARG A 160 -8.89 -1.66 -9.17
CA ARG A 160 -9.26 -1.22 -10.52
C ARG A 160 -8.12 -1.36 -11.53
N SER A 161 -6.90 -1.56 -11.05
CA SER A 161 -5.68 -1.63 -11.86
C SER A 161 -5.13 -3.05 -12.00
N VAL A 162 -5.57 -3.99 -11.16
CA VAL A 162 -5.04 -5.36 -11.11
C VAL A 162 -5.30 -6.17 -12.39
N GLU A 163 -6.27 -5.77 -13.20
CA GLU A 163 -6.57 -6.38 -14.50
C GLU A 163 -5.72 -5.81 -15.64
N ASP A 164 -5.15 -4.61 -15.43
CA ASP A 164 -4.36 -3.93 -16.45
C ASP A 164 -3.00 -4.59 -16.65
N GLN A 165 -2.70 -4.92 -17.90
CA GLN A 165 -1.48 -5.62 -18.27
C GLN A 165 -0.21 -4.81 -17.96
N GLN A 166 -0.25 -3.49 -18.15
CA GLN A 166 0.90 -2.63 -17.88
C GLN A 166 1.30 -2.61 -16.41
N HIS A 167 0.30 -2.65 -15.48
CA HIS A 167 0.57 -2.77 -14.05
C HIS A 167 1.24 -4.10 -13.72
N ARG A 168 0.72 -5.22 -14.23
CA ARG A 168 1.28 -6.56 -14.00
C ARG A 168 2.72 -6.67 -14.48
N LEU A 169 2.99 -6.21 -15.70
CA LEU A 169 4.34 -6.22 -16.31
C LEU A 169 5.30 -5.24 -15.58
N THR A 170 4.80 -4.10 -15.10
CA THR A 170 5.62 -3.19 -14.30
C THR A 170 6.03 -3.85 -12.99
N VAL A 171 5.10 -4.56 -12.31
CA VAL A 171 5.40 -5.30 -11.08
C VAL A 171 6.46 -6.37 -11.30
N SER A 172 6.47 -7.05 -12.46
CA SER A 172 7.48 -8.08 -12.77
C SER A 172 8.92 -7.57 -12.81
N GLY A 173 9.10 -6.26 -12.95
CA GLY A 173 10.41 -5.60 -12.92
C GLY A 173 10.72 -4.85 -11.60
N MET A 174 9.97 -5.10 -10.53
CA MET A 174 10.22 -4.49 -9.22
C MET A 174 11.03 -5.39 -8.31
N ASP A 175 11.86 -4.78 -7.46
CA ASP A 175 12.69 -5.48 -6.47
C ASP A 175 12.07 -5.49 -5.06
N VAL A 176 10.91 -4.86 -4.88
CA VAL A 176 10.19 -4.76 -3.60
C VAL A 176 8.89 -5.55 -3.62
N PRO A 177 8.36 -5.97 -2.47
CA PRO A 177 7.06 -6.64 -2.40
C PRO A 177 5.95 -5.81 -3.05
N ALA A 178 5.15 -6.47 -3.88
CA ALA A 178 4.03 -5.86 -4.56
C ALA A 178 2.72 -6.63 -4.31
N GLY A 179 1.78 -5.99 -3.63
CA GLY A 179 0.49 -6.57 -3.29
C GLY A 179 -0.55 -6.32 -4.39
N MET A 180 -1.08 -7.40 -4.95
CA MET A 180 -2.12 -7.39 -5.98
C MET A 180 -3.48 -7.49 -5.30
N LYS A 181 -4.24 -6.40 -5.25
CA LYS A 181 -5.59 -6.41 -4.64
C LYS A 181 -6.54 -7.27 -5.48
N ASN A 182 -7.42 -8.05 -4.85
CA ASN A 182 -8.51 -8.64 -5.61
C ASN A 182 -9.36 -7.52 -6.25
N PRO A 183 -9.91 -7.74 -7.47
CA PRO A 183 -10.74 -6.73 -8.14
C PRO A 183 -11.99 -6.43 -7.32
N THR A 184 -12.68 -5.35 -7.65
CA THR A 184 -13.91 -4.94 -6.94
C THR A 184 -15.02 -6.01 -7.01
N SER A 185 -15.04 -6.83 -8.03
CA SER A 185 -15.93 -8.00 -8.18
C SER A 185 -15.63 -9.14 -7.19
N GLY A 186 -14.43 -9.17 -6.60
CA GLY A 186 -13.99 -10.25 -5.71
C GLY A 186 -13.44 -11.49 -6.42
N ASP A 187 -13.21 -11.45 -7.72
CA ASP A 187 -12.71 -12.60 -8.48
C ASP A 187 -11.26 -12.94 -8.11
N TYR A 188 -11.09 -14.04 -7.38
CA TYR A 188 -9.78 -14.56 -6.99
C TYR A 188 -8.95 -15.06 -8.18
N SER A 189 -9.60 -15.48 -9.29
CA SER A 189 -8.85 -15.95 -10.47
C SER A 189 -8.13 -14.80 -11.14
N VAL A 190 -8.74 -13.63 -11.22
CA VAL A 190 -8.12 -12.38 -11.71
C VAL A 190 -6.94 -11.98 -10.83
N MET A 191 -7.12 -11.96 -9.51
CA MET A 191 -6.06 -11.65 -8.56
C MET A 191 -4.87 -12.61 -8.70
N LEU A 192 -5.11 -13.92 -8.70
CA LEU A 192 -4.04 -14.91 -8.81
C LEU A 192 -3.35 -14.89 -10.18
N ASN A 193 -4.09 -14.68 -11.26
CA ASN A 193 -3.50 -14.51 -12.58
C ASN A 193 -2.64 -13.25 -12.67
N SER A 194 -2.97 -12.18 -11.93
CA SER A 194 -2.13 -10.99 -11.85
C SER A 194 -0.81 -11.27 -11.11
N ILE A 195 -0.84 -12.13 -10.08
CA ILE A 195 0.37 -12.57 -9.36
C ILE A 195 1.22 -13.48 -10.25
N VAL A 196 0.61 -14.43 -10.99
CA VAL A 196 1.32 -15.27 -11.96
C VAL A 196 2.05 -14.41 -12.98
N ALA A 197 1.37 -13.43 -13.57
CA ALA A 197 1.98 -12.50 -14.52
C ALA A 197 3.10 -11.68 -13.87
N ALA A 198 2.89 -11.16 -12.66
CA ALA A 198 3.90 -10.36 -11.96
C ALA A 198 5.13 -11.17 -11.54
N GLN A 199 4.99 -12.48 -11.28
CA GLN A 199 6.12 -13.37 -10.96
C GLN A 199 6.82 -13.93 -12.20
N GLY A 200 6.24 -13.78 -13.40
CA GLY A 200 6.82 -14.26 -14.65
C GLY A 200 7.82 -13.29 -15.27
N GLU A 201 8.67 -13.84 -16.15
CA GLU A 201 9.57 -13.06 -17.00
C GLU A 201 8.80 -12.50 -18.20
N HIS A 202 9.07 -11.25 -18.56
CA HIS A 202 8.38 -10.59 -19.68
C HIS A 202 9.33 -9.72 -20.50
N ARG A 203 9.05 -9.68 -21.82
CA ARG A 203 9.65 -8.72 -22.74
C ARG A 203 8.57 -7.81 -23.29
N PHE A 204 8.71 -6.49 -23.13
CA PHE A 204 7.70 -5.51 -23.53
C PHE A 204 8.31 -4.11 -23.75
N ILE A 205 7.48 -3.21 -24.29
CA ILE A 205 7.88 -1.81 -24.45
C ILE A 205 7.65 -1.05 -23.16
N TYR A 206 8.72 -0.55 -22.57
CA TYR A 206 8.69 0.30 -21.39
C TYR A 206 9.46 1.59 -21.65
N ARG A 207 8.78 2.74 -21.71
CA ARG A 207 9.40 4.04 -21.95
C ARG A 207 10.19 4.15 -23.25
N ALA A 208 9.62 3.68 -24.33
CA ALA A 208 10.29 3.60 -25.64
C ALA A 208 11.55 2.70 -25.67
N TRP A 209 11.74 1.85 -24.66
CA TRP A 209 12.74 0.79 -24.63
C TRP A 209 12.08 -0.57 -24.77
N GLU A 210 12.69 -1.47 -25.49
CA GLU A 210 12.43 -2.89 -25.32
C GLU A 210 13.13 -3.32 -24.01
N VAL A 211 12.36 -3.84 -23.06
CA VAL A 211 12.88 -4.28 -21.77
C VAL A 211 12.56 -5.75 -21.52
N GLU A 212 13.39 -6.38 -20.72
CA GLU A 212 13.17 -7.72 -20.21
C GLU A 212 13.14 -7.66 -18.69
N THR A 213 12.17 -8.34 -18.06
CA THR A 213 12.02 -8.43 -16.61
C THR A 213 12.24 -9.86 -16.16
N SER A 214 12.73 -10.03 -14.92
CA SER A 214 13.03 -11.35 -14.33
C SER A 214 11.88 -11.95 -13.54
N GLY A 215 10.75 -11.22 -13.43
CA GLY A 215 9.67 -11.57 -12.52
C GLY A 215 9.94 -11.09 -11.07
N ASN A 216 8.87 -10.80 -10.35
CA ASN A 216 8.93 -10.41 -8.94
C ASN A 216 8.40 -11.53 -8.04
N PRO A 217 9.26 -12.36 -7.43
CA PRO A 217 8.83 -13.48 -6.59
C PRO A 217 8.14 -13.05 -5.28
N LEU A 218 8.11 -11.75 -4.98
CA LEU A 218 7.45 -11.17 -3.81
C LEU A 218 6.07 -10.57 -4.15
N ALA A 219 5.59 -10.73 -5.40
CA ALA A 219 4.22 -10.37 -5.76
C ALA A 219 3.24 -11.30 -5.05
N HIS A 220 2.23 -10.73 -4.37
CA HIS A 220 1.34 -11.46 -3.49
C HIS A 220 -0.07 -10.87 -3.46
N ALA A 221 -1.01 -11.54 -2.78
CA ALA A 221 -2.41 -11.15 -2.70
C ALA A 221 -2.67 -10.09 -1.62
N ILE A 222 -3.58 -9.14 -1.93
CA ILE A 222 -4.25 -8.31 -0.92
C ILE A 222 -5.75 -8.57 -1.00
N LEU A 223 -6.35 -9.01 0.12
CA LEU A 223 -7.78 -9.24 0.24
C LEU A 223 -8.46 -7.97 0.80
N ARG A 224 -9.33 -7.36 -0.01
CA ARG A 224 -9.99 -6.08 0.33
C ARG A 224 -11.52 -6.16 0.38
N GLY A 225 -12.09 -7.39 0.32
CA GLY A 225 -13.50 -7.61 0.12
C GLY A 225 -13.95 -7.37 -1.33
N ALA A 226 -15.22 -7.57 -1.57
CA ALA A 226 -15.87 -7.45 -2.88
C ALA A 226 -17.12 -6.58 -2.81
N VAL A 227 -17.62 -6.21 -3.97
CA VAL A 227 -18.97 -5.64 -4.11
C VAL A 227 -19.73 -6.52 -5.09
N ASN A 228 -20.88 -7.06 -4.66
CA ASN A 228 -21.70 -7.90 -5.51
C ASN A 228 -22.50 -7.08 -6.55
N LYS A 229 -23.22 -7.78 -7.41
CA LYS A 229 -24.06 -7.16 -8.47
C LYS A 229 -25.19 -6.26 -7.95
N HIS A 230 -25.51 -6.34 -6.66
CA HIS A 230 -26.52 -5.51 -6.00
C HIS A 230 -25.93 -4.31 -5.27
N GLY A 231 -24.58 -4.13 -5.32
CA GLY A 231 -23.87 -3.04 -4.64
C GLY A 231 -23.56 -3.32 -3.17
N GLU A 232 -23.77 -4.54 -2.69
CA GLU A 232 -23.50 -4.91 -1.31
C GLU A 232 -22.04 -5.32 -1.11
N ALA A 233 -21.46 -4.92 0.02
CA ALA A 233 -20.11 -5.31 0.40
C ALA A 233 -20.10 -6.77 0.87
N ILE A 234 -19.18 -7.54 0.30
CA ILE A 234 -18.92 -8.94 0.68
C ILE A 234 -17.52 -9.02 1.25
N PRO A 235 -17.35 -9.30 2.54
CA PRO A 235 -16.02 -9.47 3.14
C PRO A 235 -15.35 -10.74 2.60
N ASN A 236 -13.99 -10.78 2.70
CA ASN A 236 -13.20 -11.93 2.30
C ASN A 236 -11.97 -12.15 3.20
N TYR A 237 -12.16 -11.96 4.50
CA TYR A 237 -11.14 -12.11 5.53
C TYR A 237 -11.44 -13.21 6.55
N HIS A 238 -12.61 -13.86 6.47
CA HIS A 238 -12.98 -14.93 7.39
C HIS A 238 -12.08 -16.17 7.20
N TYR A 239 -12.09 -17.05 8.16
CA TYR A 239 -11.26 -18.25 8.16
C TYR A 239 -11.42 -19.06 6.86
N GLU A 240 -12.65 -19.24 6.41
CA GLU A 240 -13.01 -19.99 5.18
C GLU A 240 -12.49 -19.29 3.92
N ASP A 241 -12.55 -17.96 3.88
CA ASP A 241 -12.01 -17.19 2.75
C ASP A 241 -10.49 -17.35 2.66
N LEU A 242 -9.79 -17.28 3.79
CA LEU A 242 -8.35 -17.45 3.86
C LEU A 242 -7.94 -18.87 3.45
N GLN A 243 -8.70 -19.91 3.88
CA GLN A 243 -8.48 -21.27 3.44
C GLN A 243 -8.69 -21.44 1.92
N LEU A 244 -9.75 -20.85 1.39
CA LEU A 244 -10.03 -20.90 -0.07
C LEU A 244 -8.88 -20.27 -0.86
N VAL A 245 -8.35 -19.13 -0.41
CA VAL A 245 -7.19 -18.48 -1.06
C VAL A 245 -5.95 -19.36 -0.94
N LEU A 246 -5.70 -19.99 0.21
CA LEU A 246 -4.59 -20.93 0.40
C LEU A 246 -4.65 -22.09 -0.61
N GLU A 247 -5.81 -22.73 -0.76
CA GLU A 247 -5.99 -23.83 -1.72
C GLU A 247 -5.74 -23.37 -3.17
N LYS A 248 -6.22 -22.18 -3.52
CA LYS A 248 -5.97 -21.59 -4.84
C LYS A 248 -4.48 -21.28 -5.07
N TYR A 249 -3.76 -20.81 -4.05
CA TYR A 249 -2.30 -20.62 -4.14
C TYR A 249 -1.57 -21.95 -4.41
N LYS A 250 -1.92 -23.00 -3.67
CA LYS A 250 -1.35 -24.36 -3.86
C LYS A 250 -1.51 -24.84 -5.30
N GLN A 251 -2.66 -24.59 -5.93
CA GLN A 251 -2.95 -24.97 -7.31
C GLN A 251 -2.10 -24.24 -8.35
N LYS A 252 -1.62 -23.03 -8.05
CA LYS A 252 -0.89 -22.17 -8.99
C LYS A 252 0.64 -22.33 -8.91
N ASN A 253 1.16 -23.01 -7.91
CA ASN A 253 2.60 -23.20 -7.69
C ASN A 253 3.40 -21.88 -7.72
N LEU A 254 2.86 -20.83 -7.07
CA LEU A 254 3.47 -19.50 -6.99
C LEU A 254 4.61 -19.46 -5.98
N ALA A 255 5.61 -18.63 -6.23
CA ALA A 255 6.68 -18.38 -5.27
C ALA A 255 6.15 -17.59 -4.07
N ASN A 256 6.69 -17.89 -2.88
CA ASN A 256 6.42 -17.16 -1.63
C ASN A 256 4.93 -16.81 -1.41
N PRO A 257 4.02 -17.81 -1.31
CA PRO A 257 2.61 -17.55 -1.10
C PRO A 257 2.39 -16.64 0.11
N ALA A 258 1.70 -15.51 -0.12
CA ALA A 258 1.46 -14.53 0.92
C ALA A 258 0.15 -13.79 0.70
N VAL A 259 -0.49 -13.43 1.82
CA VAL A 259 -1.70 -12.64 1.87
C VAL A 259 -1.52 -11.49 2.85
N ILE A 260 -1.88 -10.30 2.41
CA ILE A 260 -2.14 -9.14 3.26
C ILE A 260 -3.66 -8.94 3.31
N VAL A 261 -4.24 -8.78 4.49
CA VAL A 261 -5.68 -8.49 4.61
C VAL A 261 -5.88 -7.00 4.83
N ASP A 262 -6.58 -6.37 3.90
CA ASP A 262 -7.05 -4.98 4.02
C ASP A 262 -8.27 -4.96 4.93
N THR A 263 -8.14 -4.38 6.11
CA THR A 263 -9.17 -4.39 7.15
C THR A 263 -10.29 -3.38 6.92
N ASN A 264 -10.13 -2.47 5.95
CA ASN A 264 -11.14 -1.47 5.57
C ASN A 264 -11.86 -1.86 4.26
N HIS A 265 -12.16 -0.92 3.40
CA HIS A 265 -12.85 -1.05 2.11
C HIS A 265 -14.13 -1.90 2.23
N SER A 266 -14.28 -2.94 1.39
CA SER A 266 -15.48 -3.80 1.44
C SER A 266 -15.44 -4.81 2.59
N ASN A 267 -14.29 -5.08 3.19
CA ASN A 267 -14.17 -5.94 4.36
C ASN A 267 -14.85 -5.33 5.59
N SER A 268 -14.82 -4.02 5.76
CA SER A 268 -15.51 -3.29 6.82
C SER A 268 -16.81 -2.59 6.35
N ASN A 269 -17.13 -2.70 5.06
CA ASN A 269 -18.14 -1.85 4.43
C ASN A 269 -17.88 -0.35 4.66
N LYS A 270 -16.59 0.05 4.70
CA LYS A 270 -16.10 1.41 5.03
C LYS A 270 -16.49 1.93 6.42
N GLN A 271 -16.92 1.05 7.31
CA GLN A 271 -17.09 1.34 8.73
C GLN A 271 -15.73 1.18 9.41
N TYR A 272 -14.98 2.28 9.49
CA TYR A 272 -13.57 2.24 9.90
C TYR A 272 -13.35 1.66 11.29
N GLU A 273 -14.31 1.79 12.19
CA GLU A 273 -14.26 1.23 13.56
C GLU A 273 -14.20 -0.31 13.54
N GLN A 274 -14.72 -0.95 12.49
CA GLN A 274 -14.68 -2.41 12.35
C GLN A 274 -13.28 -2.97 12.09
N GLN A 275 -12.33 -2.14 11.69
CA GLN A 275 -10.97 -2.57 11.37
C GLN A 275 -10.30 -3.31 12.55
N VAL A 276 -10.53 -2.86 13.79
CA VAL A 276 -9.99 -3.50 15.02
C VAL A 276 -10.52 -4.93 15.18
N ARG A 277 -11.85 -5.12 15.03
CA ARG A 277 -12.48 -6.44 15.09
C ARG A 277 -11.97 -7.36 13.99
N ILE A 278 -11.91 -6.85 12.75
CA ILE A 278 -11.45 -7.61 11.58
C ILE A 278 -9.99 -8.05 11.77
N ALA A 279 -9.12 -7.14 12.20
CA ALA A 279 -7.72 -7.46 12.51
C ALA A 279 -7.61 -8.60 13.53
N THR A 280 -8.37 -8.52 14.62
CA THR A 280 -8.40 -9.54 15.68
C THR A 280 -8.87 -10.91 15.15
N GLU A 281 -9.89 -10.92 14.29
CA GLU A 281 -10.43 -12.15 13.68
C GLU A 281 -9.41 -12.82 12.76
N VAL A 282 -8.72 -12.03 11.92
CA VAL A 282 -7.65 -12.54 11.05
C VAL A 282 -6.49 -13.14 11.87
N LEU A 283 -6.08 -12.46 12.96
CA LEU A 283 -5.03 -12.96 13.84
C LEU A 283 -5.44 -14.27 14.54
N ARG A 284 -6.69 -14.39 14.99
CA ARG A 284 -7.22 -15.65 15.53
C ARG A 284 -7.22 -16.78 14.51
N SER A 285 -7.61 -16.49 13.26
CA SER A 285 -7.56 -17.45 12.15
C SER A 285 -6.13 -17.98 11.92
N ARG A 286 -5.12 -17.10 12.02
CA ARG A 286 -3.69 -17.49 11.96
C ARG A 286 -3.29 -18.42 13.11
N GLN A 287 -3.75 -18.15 14.33
CA GLN A 287 -3.44 -18.97 15.50
C GLN A 287 -4.07 -20.37 15.42
N LEU A 288 -5.24 -20.50 14.78
CA LEU A 288 -5.97 -21.77 14.64
C LEU A 288 -5.37 -22.70 13.58
N ASN A 289 -4.66 -22.17 12.59
CA ASN A 289 -4.17 -22.95 11.46
C ASN A 289 -2.72 -22.56 11.09
N PRO A 290 -1.74 -23.48 11.24
CA PRO A 290 -0.34 -23.21 10.89
C PRO A 290 -0.10 -22.82 9.43
N GLU A 291 -0.91 -23.31 8.49
CA GLU A 291 -0.78 -22.92 7.08
C GLU A 291 -1.27 -21.49 6.88
N LEU A 292 -2.35 -21.07 7.53
CA LEU A 292 -2.80 -19.68 7.54
C LEU A 292 -1.81 -18.77 8.28
N HIS A 293 -1.17 -19.27 9.34
CA HIS A 293 -0.09 -18.55 10.02
C HIS A 293 1.05 -18.23 9.05
N THR A 294 1.40 -19.16 8.19
CA THR A 294 2.45 -18.98 7.17
C THR A 294 1.99 -18.09 6.02
N LEU A 295 0.73 -18.24 5.58
CA LEU A 295 0.17 -17.52 4.42
C LEU A 295 -0.08 -16.03 4.71
N VAL A 296 -0.75 -15.73 5.84
CA VAL A 296 -1.16 -14.36 6.17
C VAL A 296 0.02 -13.61 6.81
N LYS A 297 0.70 -12.80 6.02
CA LYS A 297 1.93 -12.08 6.40
C LYS A 297 1.67 -10.74 7.07
N GLY A 298 0.47 -10.16 6.93
CA GLY A 298 0.21 -8.85 7.49
C GLY A 298 -1.21 -8.34 7.27
N LEU A 299 -1.42 -7.14 7.82
CA LEU A 299 -2.65 -6.37 7.68
C LEU A 299 -2.37 -5.03 6.99
N MET A 300 -3.35 -4.54 6.24
CA MET A 300 -3.38 -3.18 5.72
C MET A 300 -4.50 -2.41 6.40
N ILE A 301 -4.16 -1.31 7.09
CA ILE A 301 -5.04 -0.59 8.02
C ILE A 301 -5.11 0.88 7.60
N GLU A 302 -6.31 1.41 7.44
CA GLU A 302 -6.52 2.83 7.20
C GLU A 302 -6.66 3.58 8.52
N SER A 303 -5.67 4.40 8.84
CA SER A 303 -5.53 5.11 10.10
C SER A 303 -4.88 6.46 9.91
N TYR A 304 -5.28 7.45 10.69
CA TYR A 304 -4.64 8.76 10.73
C TYR A 304 -4.61 9.29 12.18
N ILE A 305 -4.31 10.59 12.37
CA ILE A 305 -4.23 11.18 13.72
C ILE A 305 -5.63 11.24 14.34
N GLU A 306 -6.60 11.80 13.60
CA GLU A 306 -7.98 11.97 14.04
C GLU A 306 -8.91 10.96 13.35
N PRO A 307 -9.90 10.39 14.07
CA PRO A 307 -10.80 9.38 13.52
C PRO A 307 -11.80 9.95 12.50
N GLY A 308 -12.24 9.09 11.58
CA GLY A 308 -13.23 9.41 10.57
C GLY A 308 -12.66 10.15 9.37
N ASN A 309 -13.47 11.01 8.77
CA ASN A 309 -13.08 11.84 7.62
C ASN A 309 -13.74 13.21 7.65
N GLN A 310 -13.29 14.10 6.76
CA GLN A 310 -13.79 15.48 6.60
C GLN A 310 -13.85 15.86 5.13
N LYS A 311 -14.59 16.94 4.84
CA LYS A 311 -14.63 17.54 3.49
C LYS A 311 -13.51 18.56 3.31
N ILE A 312 -12.99 18.68 2.08
CA ILE A 312 -12.04 19.73 1.70
C ILE A 312 -12.76 21.07 1.69
N GLY A 313 -12.07 22.16 2.10
CA GLY A 313 -12.60 23.52 2.07
C GLY A 313 -13.64 23.83 3.16
N GLY A 314 -13.74 23.00 4.20
CA GLY A 314 -14.59 23.29 5.37
C GLY A 314 -13.98 24.37 6.26
N CYS A 315 -14.83 25.20 6.89
CA CYS A 315 -14.41 26.30 7.79
C CYS A 315 -13.60 25.81 9.02
N ASN A 316 -13.71 24.53 9.36
CA ASN A 316 -13.07 23.90 10.51
C ASN A 316 -12.24 22.69 10.04
N HIS A 317 -11.19 22.92 9.25
CA HIS A 317 -10.28 21.86 8.87
C HIS A 317 -9.55 21.30 10.11
N ILE A 318 -9.66 19.99 10.34
CA ILE A 318 -9.03 19.29 11.45
C ILE A 318 -7.71 18.69 10.97
N TYR A 319 -6.61 19.07 11.59
CA TYR A 319 -5.29 18.55 11.31
C TYR A 319 -5.24 17.03 11.52
N GLY A 320 -4.68 16.29 10.55
CA GLY A 320 -4.54 14.84 10.64
C GLY A 320 -5.85 14.04 10.56
N LYS A 321 -6.92 14.63 10.01
CA LYS A 321 -8.17 13.94 9.70
C LYS A 321 -8.29 13.70 8.21
N SER A 322 -8.63 12.46 7.81
CA SER A 322 -8.70 12.06 6.40
C SER A 322 -9.66 12.94 5.58
N ILE A 323 -9.23 13.35 4.37
CA ILE A 323 -10.08 14.04 3.40
C ILE A 323 -10.67 13.11 2.34
N THR A 324 -10.50 11.81 2.51
CA THR A 324 -11.01 10.76 1.62
C THR A 324 -11.83 9.73 2.40
N ASP A 325 -11.51 8.45 2.37
CA ASP A 325 -12.26 7.45 3.15
C ASP A 325 -11.96 7.60 4.66
N PRO A 326 -12.92 7.28 5.54
CA PRO A 326 -12.74 7.42 6.99
C PRO A 326 -11.70 6.43 7.52
N CYS A 327 -10.90 6.90 8.48
CA CYS A 327 -9.77 6.18 9.07
C CYS A 327 -9.96 5.98 10.58
N LEU A 328 -9.28 4.98 11.16
CA LEU A 328 -9.08 4.89 12.61
C LEU A 328 -8.30 6.13 13.09
N GLY A 329 -8.57 6.57 14.33
CA GLY A 329 -7.78 7.56 15.02
C GLY A 329 -6.49 6.96 15.61
N TRP A 330 -5.58 7.84 16.07
CA TRP A 330 -4.29 7.41 16.62
C TRP A 330 -4.43 6.49 17.84
N GLU A 331 -5.26 6.86 18.81
CA GLU A 331 -5.38 6.10 20.06
C GLU A 331 -5.81 4.64 19.84
N GLU A 332 -6.77 4.41 18.95
CA GLU A 332 -7.22 3.06 18.60
C GLU A 332 -6.19 2.30 17.81
N SER A 333 -5.49 3.00 16.93
CA SER A 333 -4.43 2.41 16.09
C SER A 333 -3.22 1.98 16.90
N GLU A 334 -2.80 2.79 17.87
CA GLU A 334 -1.72 2.45 18.78
C GLU A 334 -2.07 1.20 19.60
N LYS A 335 -3.26 1.14 20.19
CA LYS A 335 -3.76 -0.04 20.93
C LYS A 335 -3.81 -1.27 20.01
N LEU A 336 -4.29 -1.10 18.77
CA LEU A 336 -4.35 -2.19 17.81
C LEU A 336 -2.96 -2.74 17.46
N LEU A 337 -1.95 -1.88 17.28
CA LEU A 337 -0.58 -2.31 17.01
C LEU A 337 0.01 -3.14 18.15
N TYR A 338 -0.21 -2.76 19.40
CA TYR A 338 0.19 -3.59 20.55
C TYR A 338 -0.58 -4.92 20.59
N THR A 339 -1.89 -4.90 20.35
CA THR A 339 -2.69 -6.13 20.26
C THR A 339 -2.18 -7.07 19.15
N ILE A 340 -1.81 -6.54 17.99
CA ILE A 340 -1.20 -7.31 16.91
C ILE A 340 0.09 -7.97 17.41
N ALA A 341 0.96 -7.22 18.09
CA ALA A 341 2.22 -7.76 18.61
C ALA A 341 2.04 -8.82 19.71
N GLU A 342 0.97 -8.71 20.52
CA GLU A 342 0.63 -9.73 21.52
C GLU A 342 0.13 -11.03 20.90
N MET A 343 -0.60 -10.93 19.78
CA MET A 343 -1.24 -12.08 19.13
C MET A 343 -0.33 -12.78 18.07
N CYS A 344 0.80 -12.19 17.71
CA CYS A 344 1.78 -12.74 16.76
C CYS A 344 2.84 -13.62 17.41
#